data_36cb1c2b3b441168f8c088575decc39c
#
_entry.id   36cb1c2b3b441168f8c088575decc39c
#
_cell.length_a   1.000
_cell.length_b   1.000
_cell.length_c   1.000
_cell.angle_alpha   90.00
_cell.angle_beta   90.00
_cell.angle_gamma   90.00
#
_symmetry.space_group_name_H-M   'P 1'
#
loop_
_entity.id
_entity.type
_entity.pdbx_description
1 polymer ?
#
loop_
_entity_poly.entity_id
_entity_poly.type
_entity_poly.pdbx_seq_one_letter_code
_entity_poly.pdbx_strand_id
1 'polypeptide(L)'
;MGQDGLDRHQLAGLDHRERGFSRLVEFEQAGESYRAILRYESTRVCTEPHQTQAGALLTLIQTLHAMGYRQLRTQVSFRNGLYLGSQEMWVEYPDPPQPVLAPSGFMARFLSLFRPHAANGQP
;
A
#
# COMPACT_ATOMS: atom_id res chain seq x y z
N MET A 1 -14.02 21.60 -12.20
CA MET A 1 -13.19 20.99 -13.20
C MET A 1 -11.93 20.33 -12.64
N GLY A 2 -11.36 20.84 -11.58
CA GLY A 2 -10.06 20.34 -11.12
C GLY A 2 -9.99 18.86 -10.87
N GLN A 3 -11.11 18.23 -10.63
CA GLN A 3 -11.12 16.80 -10.35
C GLN A 3 -11.34 15.95 -11.60
N ASP A 4 -11.71 16.59 -12.69
CA ASP A 4 -11.85 15.85 -13.95
C ASP A 4 -10.47 15.39 -14.38
N GLY A 5 -10.34 14.22 -14.85
CA GLY A 5 -9.08 13.69 -15.28
C GLY A 5 -8.32 12.92 -14.23
N LEU A 6 -8.80 12.89 -13.01
CA LEU A 6 -8.19 12.04 -11.98
C LEU A 6 -8.81 10.65 -12.05
N ASP A 7 -7.94 9.66 -11.88
CA ASP A 7 -8.38 8.27 -11.80
C ASP A 7 -8.75 7.93 -10.37
N ARG A 8 -9.47 6.84 -10.20
CA ARG A 8 -9.71 6.24 -8.90
C ARG A 8 -9.58 4.75 -9.04
N HIS A 9 -9.01 4.14 -8.02
CA HIS A 9 -8.77 2.70 -8.02
C HIS A 9 -9.44 2.07 -6.81
N GLN A 10 -10.07 0.92 -7.02
CA GLN A 10 -10.52 0.10 -5.91
C GLN A 10 -9.29 -0.66 -5.42
N LEU A 11 -9.01 -0.58 -4.14
CA LEU A 11 -7.89 -1.27 -3.51
C LEU A 11 -8.42 -2.31 -2.56
N ALA A 12 -7.97 -3.53 -2.69
CA ALA A 12 -8.41 -4.63 -1.86
C ALA A 12 -7.21 -5.41 -1.36
N GLY A 13 -7.39 -6.10 -0.27
CA GLY A 13 -6.34 -6.94 0.29
C GLY A 13 -6.59 -7.27 1.74
N LEU A 14 -5.52 -7.51 2.48
CA LEU A 14 -5.56 -7.76 3.91
C LEU A 14 -4.84 -6.61 4.63
N ASP A 15 -5.44 -6.13 5.71
CA ASP A 15 -4.79 -5.10 6.52
C ASP A 15 -3.75 -5.74 7.45
N HIS A 16 -3.12 -4.93 8.30
CA HIS A 16 -2.07 -5.43 9.17
C HIS A 16 -2.57 -6.40 10.24
N ARG A 17 -3.89 -6.51 10.40
CA ARG A 17 -4.51 -7.49 11.29
C ARG A 17 -5.05 -8.67 10.52
N GLU A 18 -4.69 -8.78 9.23
CA GLU A 18 -5.13 -9.86 8.35
C GLU A 18 -6.63 -9.87 8.11
N ARG A 19 -7.26 -8.71 8.19
CA ARG A 19 -8.67 -8.58 7.87
C ARG A 19 -8.81 -8.11 6.43
N GLY A 20 -9.76 -8.71 5.72
CA GLY A 20 -10.04 -8.30 4.35
C GLY A 20 -10.61 -6.90 4.30
N PHE A 21 -10.21 -6.12 3.32
CA PHE A 21 -10.75 -4.79 3.13
C PHE A 21 -10.83 -4.46 1.64
N SER A 22 -11.66 -3.48 1.33
CA SER A 22 -11.77 -2.96 -0.03
C SER A 22 -12.21 -1.50 0.09
N ARG A 23 -11.39 -0.60 -0.43
CA ARG A 23 -11.63 0.85 -0.33
C ARG A 23 -11.20 1.53 -1.61
N LEU A 24 -11.81 2.66 -1.88
CA LEU A 24 -11.47 3.46 -3.03
C LEU A 24 -10.25 4.32 -2.70
N VAL A 25 -9.23 4.27 -3.56
CA VAL A 25 -8.08 5.14 -3.47
C VAL A 25 -8.37 6.36 -4.33
N GLU A 26 -8.18 7.53 -3.76
CA GLU A 26 -8.38 8.79 -4.45
C GLU A 26 -7.05 9.46 -4.69
N PHE A 27 -6.99 10.26 -5.74
CA PHE A 27 -5.83 11.07 -6.02
C PHE A 27 -6.16 12.53 -5.76
N GLU A 28 -5.15 13.26 -5.33
CA GLU A 28 -5.25 14.69 -5.14
C GLU A 28 -4.17 15.33 -5.99
N GLN A 29 -4.56 16.31 -6.78
CA GLN A 29 -3.61 17.03 -7.61
C GLN A 29 -3.15 18.27 -6.87
N ALA A 30 -1.84 18.44 -6.78
CA ALA A 30 -1.21 19.58 -6.13
C ALA A 30 -0.25 20.19 -7.14
N GLY A 31 -0.68 21.24 -7.82
CA GLY A 31 0.10 21.77 -8.92
C GLY A 31 0.20 20.76 -10.04
N GLU A 32 1.43 20.39 -10.39
CA GLU A 32 1.66 19.38 -11.42
C GLU A 32 1.95 18.01 -10.84
N SER A 33 1.71 17.85 -9.55
CA SER A 33 2.03 16.60 -8.86
C SER A 33 0.75 15.95 -8.35
N TYR A 34 0.87 14.68 -7.96
CA TYR A 34 -0.28 13.89 -7.52
C TYR A 34 0.06 13.17 -6.22
N ARG A 35 -0.93 13.05 -5.35
CA ARG A 35 -0.84 12.24 -4.15
C ARG A 35 -1.92 11.19 -4.19
N ALA A 36 -1.61 10.01 -3.65
CA ALA A 36 -2.61 8.96 -3.49
C ALA A 36 -3.04 8.93 -2.03
N ILE A 37 -4.33 8.76 -1.81
CA ILE A 37 -4.91 8.83 -0.47
C ILE A 37 -5.77 7.61 -0.25
N LEU A 38 -5.52 6.93 0.86
CA LEU A 38 -6.38 5.83 1.32
C LEU A 38 -6.95 6.20 2.68
N ARG A 39 -8.27 6.09 2.78
CA ARG A 39 -8.96 6.24 4.05
C ARG A 39 -9.58 4.91 4.43
N TYR A 40 -9.17 4.38 5.57
CA TYR A 40 -9.62 3.08 6.01
C TYR A 40 -9.76 3.11 7.53
N GLU A 41 -10.99 3.00 8.00
CA GLU A 41 -11.32 3.11 9.41
C GLU A 41 -10.81 4.45 9.95
N SER A 42 -10.02 4.46 10.99
CA SER A 42 -9.49 5.70 11.54
C SER A 42 -8.15 6.08 10.93
N THR A 43 -7.71 5.35 9.92
CA THR A 43 -6.40 5.55 9.31
C THR A 43 -6.55 6.34 8.00
N ARG A 44 -5.65 7.28 7.80
CA ARG A 44 -5.54 8.00 6.53
C ARG A 44 -4.10 7.96 6.10
N VAL A 45 -3.85 7.38 4.94
CA VAL A 45 -2.50 7.29 4.39
C VAL A 45 -2.46 8.15 3.14
N CYS A 46 -1.53 9.09 3.11
CA CYS A 46 -1.38 10.01 2.00
C CYS A 46 0.09 10.01 1.59
N THR A 47 0.35 9.80 0.31
CA THR A 47 1.72 9.79 -0.17
C THR A 47 2.26 11.20 -0.33
N GLU A 48 3.57 11.31 -0.47
CA GLU A 48 4.16 12.56 -0.92
C GLU A 48 3.82 12.75 -2.41
N PRO A 49 4.04 13.97 -2.91
CA PRO A 49 3.70 14.24 -4.32
C PRO A 49 4.58 13.47 -5.29
N HIS A 50 3.97 13.02 -6.37
CA HIS A 50 4.65 12.32 -7.46
C HIS A 50 4.25 12.93 -8.78
N GLN A 51 5.07 12.73 -9.79
CA GLN A 51 4.80 13.32 -11.10
C GLN A 51 3.61 12.68 -11.80
N THR A 52 3.25 11.46 -11.44
CA THR A 52 2.15 10.76 -12.09
C THR A 52 1.26 10.12 -11.05
N GLN A 53 0.01 9.89 -11.44
CA GLN A 53 -0.90 9.16 -10.59
C GLN A 53 -0.42 7.72 -10.35
N ALA A 54 0.15 7.11 -11.39
CA ALA A 54 0.67 5.76 -11.26
C ALA A 54 1.82 5.69 -10.24
N GLY A 55 2.70 6.69 -10.26
CA GLY A 55 3.78 6.74 -9.29
C GLY A 55 3.27 6.91 -7.86
N ALA A 56 2.27 7.76 -7.69
CA ALA A 56 1.68 7.96 -6.37
C ALA A 56 1.02 6.68 -5.87
N LEU A 57 0.30 5.97 -6.76
CA LEU A 57 -0.34 4.72 -6.38
C LEU A 57 0.69 3.69 -5.95
N LEU A 58 1.78 3.57 -6.69
CA LEU A 58 2.80 2.60 -6.37
C LEU A 58 3.43 2.89 -5.02
N THR A 59 3.68 4.17 -4.72
CA THR A 59 4.21 4.56 -3.42
C THR A 59 3.22 4.24 -2.30
N LEU A 60 1.93 4.42 -2.56
CA LEU A 60 0.93 4.03 -1.57
C LEU A 60 0.99 2.53 -1.28
N ILE A 61 1.09 1.71 -2.33
CA ILE A 61 1.20 0.27 -2.15
C ILE A 61 2.44 -0.08 -1.32
N GLN A 62 3.58 0.54 -1.63
CA GLN A 62 4.80 0.29 -0.88
C GLN A 62 4.66 0.68 0.58
N THR A 63 3.99 1.80 0.84
CA THR A 63 3.76 2.26 2.20
C THR A 63 2.88 1.26 2.96
N LEU A 64 1.83 0.77 2.31
CA LEU A 64 0.94 -0.20 2.95
C LEU A 64 1.66 -1.51 3.23
N HIS A 65 2.49 -1.97 2.29
CA HIS A 65 3.30 -3.17 2.55
C HIS A 65 4.19 -2.96 3.78
N ALA A 66 4.79 -1.78 3.92
CA ALA A 66 5.64 -1.50 5.07
C ALA A 66 4.83 -1.46 6.37
N MET A 67 3.55 -1.17 6.29
CA MET A 67 2.65 -1.18 7.45
C MET A 67 2.12 -2.57 7.77
N GLY A 68 2.49 -3.59 6.99
CA GLY A 68 2.04 -4.95 7.24
C GLY A 68 0.83 -5.38 6.44
N TYR A 69 0.36 -4.56 5.52
CA TYR A 69 -0.72 -4.95 4.61
C TYR A 69 -0.19 -5.93 3.59
N ARG A 70 -1.03 -6.86 3.18
CA ARG A 70 -0.63 -7.94 2.28
C ARG A 70 -1.71 -8.23 1.26
N GLN A 71 -1.33 -8.96 0.21
CA GLN A 71 -2.25 -9.43 -0.84
C GLN A 71 -2.98 -8.27 -1.47
N LEU A 72 -2.25 -7.17 -1.69
CA LEU A 72 -2.86 -5.95 -2.22
C LEU A 72 -3.09 -6.08 -3.73
N ARG A 73 -4.23 -5.56 -4.17
CA ARG A 73 -4.56 -5.51 -5.58
C ARG A 73 -5.43 -4.29 -5.84
N THR A 74 -5.35 -3.78 -7.05
CA THR A 74 -6.15 -2.62 -7.42
C THR A 74 -6.90 -2.89 -8.72
N GLN A 75 -8.02 -2.20 -8.88
CA GLN A 75 -8.79 -2.21 -10.11
C GLN A 75 -9.20 -0.79 -10.41
N VAL A 76 -8.94 -0.34 -11.63
CA VAL A 76 -9.33 1.02 -12.02
C VAL A 76 -10.86 1.09 -12.03
N SER A 77 -11.41 2.01 -11.24
CA SER A 77 -12.85 2.21 -11.17
C SER A 77 -13.30 3.45 -11.93
N PHE A 78 -12.44 4.47 -11.97
CA PHE A 78 -12.71 5.70 -12.71
C PHE A 78 -11.45 6.06 -13.50
N ARG A 79 -11.63 6.39 -14.76
CA ARG A 79 -10.54 6.86 -15.61
C ARG A 79 -10.98 8.18 -16.20
N ASN A 80 -10.21 9.24 -15.93
CA ASN A 80 -10.56 10.59 -16.36
C ASN A 80 -11.97 10.97 -15.93
N GLY A 81 -12.35 10.56 -14.73
CA GLY A 81 -13.67 10.88 -14.21
C GLY A 81 -14.80 10.00 -14.73
N LEU A 82 -14.52 9.10 -15.66
CA LEU A 82 -15.54 8.20 -16.21
C LEU A 82 -15.58 6.91 -15.40
N TYR A 83 -16.77 6.57 -14.91
CA TYR A 83 -16.95 5.35 -14.12
C TYR A 83 -16.89 4.12 -15.02
N LEU A 84 -16.02 3.18 -14.66
CA LEU A 84 -15.81 1.97 -15.44
C LEU A 84 -16.43 0.73 -14.80
N GLY A 85 -16.95 0.85 -13.58
CA GLY A 85 -17.48 -0.30 -12.88
C GLY A 85 -16.39 -1.30 -12.56
N SER A 86 -16.65 -2.56 -12.84
CA SER A 86 -15.66 -3.61 -12.60
C SER A 86 -15.19 -4.23 -13.92
N GLN A 87 -15.09 -3.42 -14.96
CA GLN A 87 -14.67 -3.92 -16.27
C GLN A 87 -13.18 -4.14 -16.39
N GLU A 88 -12.38 -3.38 -15.64
CA GLU A 88 -10.93 -3.44 -15.75
C GLU A 88 -10.39 -4.63 -14.97
N MET A 89 -9.26 -5.14 -15.38
CA MET A 89 -8.65 -6.25 -14.69
C MET A 89 -8.00 -5.79 -13.40
N TRP A 90 -7.99 -6.68 -12.42
CA TRP A 90 -7.27 -6.44 -11.18
C TRP A 90 -5.76 -6.54 -11.44
N VAL A 91 -5.01 -5.65 -10.83
CA VAL A 91 -3.55 -5.67 -10.83
C VAL A 91 -3.11 -6.09 -9.45
N GLU A 92 -2.34 -7.17 -9.37
CA GLU A 92 -1.88 -7.66 -8.07
C GLU A 92 -0.48 -7.15 -7.80
N TYR A 93 -0.21 -6.87 -6.53
CA TYR A 93 1.08 -6.38 -6.08
C TYR A 93 1.65 -7.43 -5.14
N PRO A 94 2.65 -8.19 -5.60
CA PRO A 94 3.20 -9.27 -4.77
C PRO A 94 3.71 -8.72 -3.44
N ASP A 95 3.49 -9.48 -2.39
CA ASP A 95 4.01 -9.11 -1.09
C ASP A 95 5.53 -9.07 -1.15
N PRO A 96 6.16 -8.12 -0.45
CA PRO A 96 7.61 -8.11 -0.41
C PRO A 96 8.13 -9.34 0.33
N PRO A 97 9.35 -9.76 0.04
CA PRO A 97 9.91 -10.90 0.76
C PRO A 97 9.94 -10.61 2.25
N GLN A 98 9.58 -11.60 3.05
CA GLN A 98 9.68 -11.47 4.48
C GLN A 98 11.14 -11.54 4.89
N PRO A 99 11.56 -10.70 5.83
CA PRO A 99 12.91 -10.86 6.33
C PRO A 99 13.07 -12.24 6.95
N VAL A 100 14.20 -12.85 6.72
CA VAL A 100 14.50 -14.12 7.36
C VAL A 100 14.85 -13.81 8.79
N LEU A 101 13.92 -14.06 9.69
CA LEU A 101 14.15 -13.86 11.11
C LEU A 101 14.46 -15.17 11.74
N ALA A 102 15.37 -15.10 12.68
CA ALA A 102 15.57 -16.28 13.47
C ALA A 102 14.24 -16.58 14.13
N PRO A 103 13.95 -17.63 14.11
CA PRO A 103 12.60 -18.04 14.46
C PRO A 103 12.06 -17.60 15.80
N SER A 104 12.43 -17.12 15.59
CA SER A 104 11.86 -16.81 16.21
C SER A 104 11.29 -16.45 16.77
N GLY A 105 11.72 -16.26 17.40
CA GLY A 105 11.09 -16.04 17.77
C GLY A 105 10.92 -15.20 17.74
N PHE A 106 11.70 -15.04 17.76
CA PHE A 106 11.75 -14.67 17.50
C PHE A 106 11.34 -13.96 17.28
N MET A 107 11.87 -13.80 17.88
CA MET A 107 11.79 -13.56 17.82
C MET A 107 11.51 -12.96 17.84
N ALA A 108 11.92 -12.96 18.50
CA ALA A 108 11.90 -12.93 18.58
C ALA A 108 11.99 -12.08 18.50
N ARG A 109 12.52 -12.03 19.08
CA ARG A 109 12.81 -11.84 18.89
C ARG A 109 13.02 -11.17 18.32
N PHE A 110 13.98 -11.20 18.96
CA PHE A 110 14.57 -11.11 18.39
C PHE A 110 14.60 -10.44 18.11
N LEU A 111 14.88 -10.57 18.72
CA LEU A 111 15.29 -10.55 18.50
C LEU A 111 15.40 -9.95 18.32
N SER A 112 15.87 -10.01 19.16
CA SER A 112 16.13 -10.13 18.92
C SER A 112 16.55 -9.44 18.43
N LEU A 113 17.09 -9.47 19.19
CA LEU A 113 17.63 -9.56 18.69
C LEU A 113 18.00 -8.82 18.16
N PHE A 114 18.87 -8.84 18.94
CA PHE A 114 19.44 -8.87 18.46
C PHE A 114 19.89 -8.28 17.98
N ARG A 115 20.40 -8.39 18.67
CA ARG A 115 20.97 -8.66 18.30
C ARG A 115 21.43 -8.37 17.68
N PRO A 116 21.93 -8.87 18.32
CA PRO A 116 22.54 -9.13 17.85
C PRO A 116 22.81 -8.91 17.36
N HIS A 117 23.04 -9.73 17.36
CA HIS A 117 23.25 -10.19 17.29
C HIS A 117 23.42 -9.98 16.84
N ALA A 118 23.92 -10.01 18.11
CA ALA A 118 24.08 -10.58 17.74
C ALA A 118 24.12 -10.59 17.26
N ALA A 119 24.49 -10.92 18.05
CA ALA A 119 24.54 -11.52 17.63
C ALA A 119 24.41 -11.58 17.20
N ASN A 120 24.60 -11.99 17.30
CA ASN A 120 24.39 -12.54 17.15
C ASN A 120 24.22 -12.41 16.67
N GLY A 121 24.88 -12.69 17.96
CA GLY A 121 24.84 -13.29 17.69
C GLY A 121 24.82 -13.18 17.28
N GLN A 122 24.83 -13.30 17.37
CA GLN A 122 24.66 -13.74 17.22
C GLN A 122 24.64 -13.49 16.73
N PRO A 123 25.39 -13.84 17.94
CA PRO A 123 25.59 -14.14 17.55
C PRO A 123 25.70 -13.71 17.00
#